data_544a20d7bda833986ab18f8b34219370
#
_entry.id   544a20d7bda833986ab18f8b34219370
#
_cell.length_a   1.000
_cell.length_b   1.000
_cell.length_c   1.000
_cell.angle_alpha   90.00
_cell.angle_beta   90.00
_cell.angle_gamma   90.00
#
_symmetry.space_group_name_H-M   'P 1'
#
loop_
_entity.id
_entity.type
_entity.pdbx_description
1 polymer ?
#
loop_
_entity_poly.entity_id
_entity_poly.type
_entity_poly.pdbx_seq_one_letter_code
_entity_poly.pdbx_strand_id
1 'polypeptide(L)'
;IAGALSKNSKILIMDEPTSPLTPNEVGKLFDIVKKLKDQGMAIIFISHRLEEIRAIADRVTIFRDGDLITTKKINEITNNEIIKFMIGRSIEEIDVKENEYLKKDQVILSVNNISQYGNFKNISFDLKRGEILGFAGLVGAGRTEVAKTIFGAENFTEGEIYFKGSLITNKS
;
A
#
# COMPACT_ATOMS: atom_id res chain seq x y z
N ILE A 1 7.18 -20.37 -5.40
CA ILE A 1 7.57 -21.16 -4.19
C ILE A 1 7.63 -22.64 -4.56
N ALA A 2 6.61 -23.26 -5.16
CA ALA A 2 6.59 -24.70 -5.50
C ALA A 2 7.81 -25.13 -6.33
N GLY A 3 8.24 -24.35 -7.33
CA GLY A 3 9.42 -24.66 -8.16
C GLY A 3 10.77 -24.58 -7.42
N ALA A 4 10.87 -23.76 -6.37
CA ALA A 4 12.06 -23.67 -5.52
C ALA A 4 12.15 -24.86 -4.55
N LEU A 5 11.00 -25.34 -4.06
CA LEU A 5 10.92 -26.48 -3.16
C LEU A 5 11.26 -27.81 -3.82
N SER A 6 11.02 -27.95 -5.13
CA SER A 6 11.31 -29.19 -5.89
C SER A 6 12.82 -29.48 -6.06
N LYS A 7 13.71 -28.52 -5.76
CA LYS A 7 15.16 -28.60 -6.06
C LYS A 7 16.06 -28.93 -4.86
N ASN A 8 15.50 -29.37 -3.72
CA ASN A 8 16.28 -29.65 -2.50
C ASN A 8 17.19 -28.46 -2.07
N SER A 9 16.71 -27.22 -2.30
CA SER A 9 17.46 -26.00 -2.02
C SER A 9 17.62 -25.80 -0.51
N LYS A 10 18.80 -25.43 -0.06
CA LYS A 10 19.08 -25.11 1.36
C LYS A 10 18.81 -23.62 1.67
N ILE A 11 18.70 -22.79 0.64
CA ILE A 11 18.48 -21.35 0.73
C ILE A 11 17.31 -20.98 -0.17
N LEU A 12 16.38 -20.21 0.36
CA LEU A 12 15.25 -19.64 -0.37
C LEU A 12 15.34 -18.10 -0.30
N ILE A 13 15.28 -17.45 -1.46
CA ILE A 13 15.24 -15.99 -1.57
C ILE A 13 13.85 -15.61 -2.06
N MET A 14 13.18 -14.72 -1.34
CA MET A 14 11.86 -14.17 -1.67
C MET A 14 11.96 -12.65 -1.73
N ASP A 15 11.65 -12.08 -2.89
CA ASP A 15 11.64 -10.65 -3.14
C ASP A 15 10.20 -10.18 -3.30
N GLU A 16 9.74 -9.33 -2.36
CA GLU A 16 8.38 -8.77 -2.28
C GLU A 16 7.26 -9.80 -2.52
N PRO A 17 7.31 -11.01 -1.90
CA PRO A 17 6.41 -12.11 -2.27
C PRO A 17 4.95 -11.87 -1.91
N THR A 18 4.68 -10.86 -1.09
CA THR A 18 3.34 -10.52 -0.57
C THR A 18 2.63 -9.46 -1.40
N SER A 19 3.34 -8.76 -2.29
CA SER A 19 2.78 -7.65 -3.08
C SER A 19 1.48 -7.98 -3.83
N PRO A 20 1.31 -9.17 -4.46
CA PRO A 20 0.07 -9.53 -5.15
C PRO A 20 -0.95 -10.23 -4.26
N LEU A 21 -0.67 -10.44 -2.95
CA LEU A 21 -1.46 -11.30 -2.09
C LEU A 21 -2.46 -10.52 -1.23
N THR A 22 -3.59 -11.17 -0.96
CA THR A 22 -4.56 -10.72 0.06
C THR A 22 -4.02 -10.98 1.47
N PRO A 23 -4.53 -10.31 2.52
CA PRO A 23 -4.09 -10.54 3.91
C PRO A 23 -4.18 -12.01 4.35
N ASN A 24 -5.23 -12.74 3.93
CA ASN A 24 -5.38 -14.17 4.23
C ASN A 24 -4.30 -15.03 3.56
N GLU A 25 -3.92 -14.67 2.33
CA GLU A 25 -2.87 -15.38 1.59
C GLU A 25 -1.49 -15.09 2.16
N VAL A 26 -1.25 -13.86 2.63
CA VAL A 26 -0.03 -13.50 3.37
C VAL A 26 0.12 -14.37 4.63
N GLY A 27 -0.95 -14.55 5.40
CA GLY A 27 -0.93 -15.45 6.56
C GLY A 27 -0.52 -16.87 6.19
N LYS A 28 -1.12 -17.45 5.14
CA LYS A 28 -0.77 -18.79 4.65
C LYS A 28 0.68 -18.87 4.15
N LEU A 29 1.17 -17.82 3.48
CA LEU A 29 2.57 -17.75 3.06
C LEU A 29 3.50 -17.80 4.28
N PHE A 30 3.21 -17.02 5.33
CA PHE A 30 4.03 -17.01 6.55
C PHE A 30 4.04 -18.35 7.27
N ASP A 31 2.92 -19.07 7.28
CA ASP A 31 2.88 -20.44 7.82
C ASP A 31 3.78 -21.39 7.03
N ILE A 32 3.82 -21.26 5.71
CA ILE A 32 4.73 -22.05 4.85
C ILE A 32 6.18 -21.68 5.14
N VAL A 33 6.50 -20.39 5.23
CA VAL A 33 7.85 -19.88 5.52
C VAL A 33 8.36 -20.41 6.86
N LYS A 34 7.51 -20.37 7.90
CA LYS A 34 7.84 -20.93 9.24
C LYS A 34 8.12 -22.43 9.18
N LYS A 35 7.28 -23.20 8.50
CA LYS A 35 7.51 -24.65 8.32
C LYS A 35 8.83 -24.94 7.60
N LEU A 36 9.19 -24.19 6.57
CA LEU A 36 10.45 -24.37 5.86
C LEU A 36 11.66 -24.02 6.74
N LYS A 37 11.56 -22.95 7.53
CA LYS A 37 12.55 -22.59 8.53
C LYS A 37 12.74 -23.71 9.54
N ASP A 38 11.66 -24.30 10.08
CA ASP A 38 11.71 -25.41 11.04
C ASP A 38 12.34 -26.67 10.46
N GLN A 39 12.27 -26.83 9.12
CA GLN A 39 12.97 -27.90 8.39
C GLN A 39 14.45 -27.58 8.10
N GLY A 40 14.98 -26.46 8.62
CA GLY A 40 16.38 -26.09 8.48
C GLY A 40 16.72 -25.29 7.21
N MET A 41 15.71 -24.80 6.45
CA MET A 41 15.95 -23.96 5.29
C MET A 41 16.33 -22.54 5.73
N ALA A 42 17.42 -22.00 5.17
CA ALA A 42 17.78 -20.60 5.33
C ALA A 42 16.93 -19.75 4.38
N ILE A 43 16.35 -18.64 4.88
CA ILE A 43 15.42 -17.82 4.10
C ILE A 43 15.90 -16.36 4.10
N ILE A 44 16.01 -15.77 2.93
CA ILE A 44 16.18 -14.33 2.73
C ILE A 44 14.83 -13.79 2.27
N PHE A 45 14.23 -12.94 3.09
CA PHE A 45 12.93 -12.34 2.81
C PHE A 45 13.11 -10.84 2.64
N ILE A 46 12.80 -10.33 1.45
CA ILE A 46 12.92 -8.91 1.10
C ILE A 46 11.52 -8.32 1.11
N SER A 47 11.30 -7.28 1.89
CA SER A 47 10.06 -6.51 1.95
C SER A 47 10.33 -5.11 2.49
N HIS A 48 9.53 -4.14 2.06
CA HIS A 48 9.49 -2.79 2.63
C HIS A 48 8.39 -2.65 3.71
N ARG A 49 7.62 -3.70 3.96
CA ARG A 49 6.51 -3.74 4.94
C ARG A 49 7.02 -4.25 6.28
N LEU A 50 7.15 -3.35 7.24
CA LEU A 50 7.76 -3.66 8.54
C LEU A 50 6.99 -4.72 9.33
N GLU A 51 5.65 -4.76 9.21
CA GLU A 51 4.80 -5.76 9.85
C GLU A 51 5.16 -7.17 9.39
N GLU A 52 5.50 -7.33 8.11
CA GLU A 52 5.90 -8.62 7.54
C GLU A 52 7.26 -9.05 8.08
N ILE A 53 8.24 -8.14 8.09
CA ILE A 53 9.55 -8.40 8.65
C ILE A 53 9.44 -8.80 10.13
N ARG A 54 8.62 -8.09 10.92
CA ARG A 54 8.34 -8.41 12.32
C ARG A 54 7.72 -9.79 12.54
N ALA A 55 6.86 -10.21 11.62
CA ALA A 55 6.10 -11.45 11.77
C ALA A 55 6.95 -12.72 11.58
N ILE A 56 8.03 -12.64 10.77
CA ILE A 56 8.75 -13.84 10.34
C ILE A 56 10.27 -13.80 10.49
N ALA A 57 10.90 -12.63 10.56
CA ALA A 57 12.34 -12.51 10.54
C ALA A 57 12.97 -12.69 11.94
N ASP A 58 14.12 -13.34 12.01
CA ASP A 58 14.96 -13.41 13.22
C ASP A 58 15.87 -12.19 13.31
N ARG A 59 16.36 -11.71 12.16
CA ARG A 59 17.24 -10.55 12.02
C ARG A 59 16.78 -9.69 10.86
N VAL A 60 17.02 -8.40 10.96
CA VAL A 60 16.81 -7.45 9.88
C VAL A 60 18.14 -6.82 9.49
N THR A 61 18.40 -6.79 8.18
CA THR A 61 19.52 -6.05 7.58
C THR A 61 18.94 -4.87 6.81
N ILE A 62 19.39 -3.67 7.08
CA ILE A 62 18.87 -2.44 6.51
C ILE A 62 19.89 -1.89 5.52
N PHE A 63 19.41 -1.63 4.30
CA PHE A 63 20.15 -0.98 3.23
C PHE A 63 19.57 0.41 2.97
N ARG A 64 20.42 1.34 2.58
CA ARG A 64 20.05 2.66 2.10
C ARG A 64 21.06 3.13 1.06
N ASP A 65 20.58 3.58 -0.10
CA ASP A 65 21.39 4.09 -1.21
C ASP A 65 22.47 3.11 -1.70
N GLY A 66 22.23 1.79 -1.53
CA GLY A 66 23.17 0.73 -1.87
C GLY A 66 24.11 0.32 -0.74
N ASP A 67 24.17 1.09 0.34
CA ASP A 67 25.04 0.80 1.48
C ASP A 67 24.34 -0.02 2.56
N LEU A 68 25.09 -0.93 3.20
CA LEU A 68 24.65 -1.64 4.39
C LEU A 68 24.75 -0.72 5.60
N ILE A 69 23.59 -0.37 6.18
CA ILE A 69 23.52 0.52 7.33
C ILE A 69 23.71 -0.25 8.64
N THR A 70 22.96 -1.32 8.84
CA THR A 70 23.04 -2.14 10.06
C THR A 70 22.40 -3.50 9.88
N THR A 71 22.82 -4.45 10.74
CA THR A 71 22.11 -5.74 10.93
C THR A 71 21.83 -5.92 12.41
N LYS A 72 20.58 -6.13 12.78
CA LYS A 72 20.10 -6.29 14.15
C LYS A 72 19.19 -7.50 14.29
N LYS A 73 19.09 -8.09 15.48
CA LYS A 73 18.01 -9.03 15.77
C LYS A 73 16.69 -8.28 15.83
N ILE A 74 15.61 -8.92 15.37
CA ILE A 74 14.32 -8.26 15.25
C ILE A 74 13.73 -7.81 16.59
N ASN A 75 14.07 -8.50 17.68
CA ASN A 75 13.66 -8.16 19.05
C ASN A 75 14.54 -7.06 19.71
N GLU A 76 15.66 -6.69 19.10
CA GLU A 76 16.61 -5.70 19.61
C GLU A 76 16.48 -4.33 18.91
N ILE A 77 15.51 -4.18 18.00
CA ILE A 77 15.32 -2.96 17.22
C ILE A 77 13.81 -2.60 17.14
N THR A 78 13.48 -1.33 17.30
CA THR A 78 12.11 -0.81 17.17
C THR A 78 11.76 -0.45 15.73
N ASN A 79 10.46 -0.31 15.42
CA ASN A 79 10.03 0.14 14.09
C ASN A 79 10.55 1.54 13.75
N ASN A 80 10.55 2.45 14.73
CA ASN A 80 11.06 3.80 14.54
C ASN A 80 12.56 3.82 14.21
N GLU A 81 13.34 2.95 14.84
CA GLU A 81 14.76 2.80 14.52
C GLU A 81 14.97 2.22 13.12
N ILE A 82 14.18 1.20 12.72
CA ILE A 82 14.23 0.66 11.36
C ILE A 82 13.96 1.78 10.35
N ILE A 83 12.89 2.54 10.53
CA ILE A 83 12.51 3.65 9.66
C ILE A 83 13.62 4.72 9.64
N LYS A 84 14.15 5.10 10.81
CA LYS A 84 15.26 6.05 10.91
C LYS A 84 16.48 5.59 10.11
N PHE A 85 16.85 4.32 10.20
CA PHE A 85 17.97 3.76 9.43
C PHE A 85 17.68 3.71 7.93
N MET A 86 16.44 3.40 7.52
CA MET A 86 16.03 3.37 6.11
C MET A 86 16.02 4.77 5.47
N ILE A 87 15.51 5.79 6.19
CA ILE A 87 15.34 7.15 5.67
C ILE A 87 16.56 8.03 5.96
N GLY A 88 17.32 7.75 7.03
CA GLY A 88 18.48 8.53 7.47
C GLY A 88 18.16 9.72 8.37
N ARG A 89 16.89 9.93 8.73
CA ARG A 89 16.40 10.97 9.65
C ARG A 89 15.24 10.45 10.50
N SER A 90 14.98 11.04 11.66
CA SER A 90 13.84 10.66 12.50
C SER A 90 12.52 11.12 11.89
N ILE A 91 11.44 10.37 12.17
CA ILE A 91 10.07 10.73 11.70
C ILE A 91 9.63 12.07 12.30
N GLU A 92 10.12 12.41 13.49
CA GLU A 92 9.85 13.68 14.19
C GLU A 92 10.38 14.92 13.44
N GLU A 93 11.34 14.74 12.50
CA GLU A 93 11.83 15.79 11.61
C GLU A 93 10.96 15.98 10.36
N ILE A 94 9.95 15.15 10.15
CA ILE A 94 8.94 15.35 9.11
C ILE A 94 7.86 16.26 9.71
N ASP A 95 8.16 17.54 9.79
CA ASP A 95 7.21 18.58 10.14
C ASP A 95 6.10 18.59 9.09
N VAL A 96 4.97 17.97 9.40
CA VAL A 96 3.75 18.17 8.62
C VAL A 96 3.29 19.59 8.93
N LYS A 97 3.89 20.57 8.23
CA LYS A 97 3.37 21.95 8.28
C LYS A 97 1.92 21.87 7.84
N GLU A 98 1.01 22.01 8.80
CA GLU A 98 -0.37 22.32 8.48
C GLU A 98 -0.35 23.56 7.58
N ASN A 99 -0.75 23.39 6.35
CA ASN A 99 -0.86 24.50 5.40
C ASN A 99 -2.03 25.38 5.84
N GLU A 100 -1.76 26.34 6.73
CA GLU A 100 -2.72 27.34 7.23
C GLU A 100 -3.32 28.22 6.12
N TYR A 101 -2.71 28.21 4.94
CA TYR A 101 -3.10 29.07 3.80
C TYR A 101 -4.22 28.50 2.92
N LEU A 102 -4.70 27.29 3.17
CA LEU A 102 -5.76 26.72 2.34
C LEU A 102 -7.12 27.03 2.95
N LYS A 103 -8.02 27.63 2.18
CA LYS A 103 -9.45 27.72 2.53
C LYS A 103 -9.97 26.29 2.60
N LYS A 104 -9.89 25.67 3.80
CA LYS A 104 -10.19 24.25 4.07
C LYS A 104 -11.64 23.86 3.69
N ASP A 105 -12.52 24.84 3.40
CA ASP A 105 -13.95 24.59 3.16
C ASP A 105 -14.37 24.67 1.68
N GLN A 106 -13.44 24.98 0.77
CA GLN A 106 -13.79 25.05 -0.64
C GLN A 106 -13.79 23.67 -1.28
N VAL A 107 -14.98 23.15 -1.61
CA VAL A 107 -15.14 21.92 -2.40
C VAL A 107 -14.64 22.18 -3.83
N ILE A 108 -13.69 21.36 -4.29
CA ILE A 108 -13.12 21.41 -5.64
C ILE A 108 -13.76 20.38 -6.55
N LEU A 109 -14.04 19.18 -6.01
CA LEU A 109 -14.68 18.10 -6.73
C LEU A 109 -15.85 17.60 -5.88
N SER A 110 -17.02 17.49 -6.48
CA SER A 110 -18.20 16.85 -5.88
C SER A 110 -18.67 15.71 -6.77
N VAL A 111 -18.77 14.55 -6.18
CA VAL A 111 -19.21 13.32 -6.85
C VAL A 111 -20.52 12.88 -6.20
N ASN A 112 -21.58 12.79 -7.00
CA ASN A 112 -22.93 12.55 -6.50
C ASN A 112 -23.52 11.29 -7.14
N ASN A 113 -23.66 10.23 -6.33
CA ASN A 113 -24.33 8.98 -6.68
C ASN A 113 -23.87 8.35 -8.01
N ILE A 114 -22.57 8.48 -8.36
CA ILE A 114 -22.08 7.86 -9.58
C ILE A 114 -22.13 6.34 -9.48
N SER A 115 -22.53 5.72 -10.60
CA SER A 115 -22.54 4.27 -10.75
C SER A 115 -21.95 3.88 -12.10
N GLN A 116 -21.30 2.74 -12.16
CA GLN A 116 -20.83 2.11 -13.40
C GLN A 116 -21.21 0.64 -13.36
N TYR A 117 -21.98 0.19 -14.32
CA TYR A 117 -22.48 -1.18 -14.35
C TYR A 117 -21.37 -2.20 -14.25
N GLY A 118 -21.49 -3.15 -13.30
CA GLY A 118 -20.52 -4.21 -13.08
C GLY A 118 -19.28 -3.82 -12.23
N ASN A 119 -19.05 -2.54 -11.97
CA ASN A 119 -17.82 -2.08 -11.29
C ASN A 119 -18.09 -1.44 -9.93
N PHE A 120 -18.99 -0.43 -9.86
CA PHE A 120 -19.32 0.24 -8.61
C PHE A 120 -20.72 0.87 -8.66
N LYS A 121 -21.30 1.19 -7.49
CA LYS A 121 -22.66 1.73 -7.38
C LYS A 121 -22.78 2.75 -6.27
N ASN A 122 -23.51 3.85 -6.56
CA ASN A 122 -23.90 4.91 -5.59
C ASN A 122 -22.71 5.51 -4.84
N ILE A 123 -21.64 5.83 -5.54
CA ILE A 123 -20.47 6.48 -4.93
C ILE A 123 -20.70 7.98 -4.82
N SER A 124 -20.57 8.53 -3.61
CA SER A 124 -20.68 9.97 -3.35
C SER A 124 -19.59 10.42 -2.38
N PHE A 125 -18.95 11.53 -2.68
CA PHE A 125 -18.00 12.21 -1.81
C PHE A 125 -17.68 13.61 -2.34
N ASP A 126 -17.17 14.44 -1.45
CA ASP A 126 -16.59 15.73 -1.79
C ASP A 126 -15.08 15.72 -1.54
N LEU A 127 -14.32 16.46 -2.38
CA LEU A 127 -12.90 16.70 -2.18
C LEU A 127 -12.68 18.20 -2.06
N LYS A 128 -12.08 18.62 -0.96
CA LYS A 128 -11.81 20.02 -0.66
C LYS A 128 -10.44 20.45 -1.19
N ARG A 129 -10.25 21.74 -1.33
CA ARG A 129 -8.96 22.31 -1.74
C ARG A 129 -7.87 21.99 -0.71
N GLY A 130 -6.78 21.37 -1.17
CA GLY A 130 -5.63 20.98 -0.32
C GLY A 130 -5.87 19.76 0.54
N GLU A 131 -7.01 19.06 0.38
CA GLU A 131 -7.30 17.79 1.02
C GLU A 131 -6.65 16.64 0.25
N ILE A 132 -6.22 15.60 1.00
CA ILE A 132 -5.86 14.30 0.47
C ILE A 132 -6.93 13.31 0.91
N LEU A 133 -7.79 12.90 -0.02
CA LEU A 133 -8.83 11.89 0.23
C LEU A 133 -8.29 10.49 -0.14
N GLY A 134 -8.15 9.61 0.86
CA GLY A 134 -7.70 8.24 0.66
C GLY A 134 -8.86 7.29 0.33
N PHE A 135 -8.71 6.48 -0.74
CA PHE A 135 -9.61 5.37 -1.03
C PHE A 135 -9.03 4.05 -0.51
N ALA A 136 -9.70 3.43 0.46
CA ALA A 136 -9.33 2.14 1.01
C ALA A 136 -10.33 1.05 0.59
N GLY A 137 -9.88 -0.20 0.49
CA GLY A 137 -10.72 -1.35 0.14
C GLY A 137 -9.89 -2.55 -0.29
N LEU A 138 -10.50 -3.73 -0.38
CA LEU A 138 -9.86 -4.96 -0.86
C LEU A 138 -9.63 -4.91 -2.38
N VAL A 139 -8.80 -5.83 -2.88
CA VAL A 139 -8.62 -6.04 -4.33
C VAL A 139 -9.98 -6.34 -4.96
N GLY A 140 -10.30 -5.65 -6.08
CA GLY A 140 -11.61 -5.77 -6.74
C GLY A 140 -12.72 -4.91 -6.15
N ALA A 141 -12.44 -4.01 -5.18
CA ALA A 141 -13.45 -3.12 -4.59
C ALA A 141 -13.86 -1.92 -5.46
N GLY A 142 -13.43 -1.84 -6.71
CA GLY A 142 -13.85 -0.78 -7.66
C GLY A 142 -13.10 0.57 -7.52
N ARG A 143 -12.08 0.67 -6.64
CA ARG A 143 -11.35 1.94 -6.39
C ARG A 143 -10.71 2.52 -7.64
N THR A 144 -10.06 1.67 -8.43
CA THR A 144 -9.38 2.06 -9.67
C THR A 144 -10.39 2.51 -10.71
N GLU A 145 -11.53 1.85 -10.79
CA GLU A 145 -12.61 2.15 -11.72
C GLU A 145 -13.25 3.50 -11.39
N VAL A 146 -13.49 3.79 -10.09
CA VAL A 146 -13.95 5.11 -9.62
C VAL A 146 -12.94 6.19 -10.00
N ALA A 147 -11.64 5.98 -9.74
CA ALA A 147 -10.61 6.95 -10.08
C ALA A 147 -10.51 7.21 -11.58
N LYS A 148 -10.57 6.18 -12.43
CA LYS A 148 -10.58 6.29 -13.89
C LYS A 148 -11.81 7.05 -14.39
N THR A 149 -12.97 6.81 -13.78
CA THR A 149 -14.22 7.50 -14.11
C THR A 149 -14.12 8.99 -13.79
N ILE A 150 -13.60 9.36 -12.62
CA ILE A 150 -13.39 10.76 -12.24
C ILE A 150 -12.38 11.44 -13.17
N PHE A 151 -11.32 10.73 -13.55
CA PHE A 151 -10.31 11.22 -14.50
C PHE A 151 -10.87 11.37 -15.93
N GLY A 152 -12.02 10.76 -16.23
CA GLY A 152 -12.64 10.77 -17.57
C GLY A 152 -12.04 9.76 -18.54
N ALA A 153 -11.34 8.73 -18.04
CA ALA A 153 -10.86 7.60 -18.84
C ALA A 153 -11.94 6.55 -19.06
N GLU A 154 -12.94 6.50 -18.19
CA GLU A 154 -14.12 5.62 -18.29
C GLU A 154 -15.39 6.44 -18.03
N ASN A 155 -16.51 6.01 -18.63
CA ASN A 155 -17.79 6.67 -18.45
C ASN A 155 -18.54 6.08 -17.25
N PHE A 156 -19.35 6.89 -16.58
CA PHE A 156 -20.34 6.44 -15.60
C PHE A 156 -21.72 6.32 -16.22
N THR A 157 -22.59 5.48 -15.65
CA THR A 157 -23.94 5.23 -16.16
C THR A 157 -24.99 6.09 -15.48
N GLU A 158 -24.75 6.47 -14.21
CA GLU A 158 -25.66 7.26 -13.39
C GLU A 158 -24.89 8.22 -12.49
N GLY A 159 -25.54 9.29 -12.06
CA GLY A 159 -25.00 10.29 -11.14
C GLY A 159 -24.37 11.50 -11.83
N GLU A 160 -23.66 12.32 -11.07
CA GLU A 160 -23.12 13.58 -11.53
C GLU A 160 -21.75 13.86 -10.89
N ILE A 161 -20.86 14.47 -11.65
CA ILE A 161 -19.55 14.92 -11.17
C ILE A 161 -19.42 16.41 -11.44
N TYR A 162 -19.06 17.17 -10.41
CA TYR A 162 -18.81 18.61 -10.51
C TYR A 162 -17.36 18.91 -10.20
N PHE A 163 -16.69 19.66 -11.06
CA PHE A 163 -15.36 20.18 -10.81
C PHE A 163 -15.40 21.70 -10.75
N LYS A 164 -15.02 22.27 -9.62
CA LYS A 164 -15.12 23.72 -9.34
C LYS A 164 -16.51 24.31 -9.65
N GLY A 165 -17.56 23.56 -9.32
CA GLY A 165 -18.94 23.94 -9.55
C GLY A 165 -19.46 23.72 -10.98
N SER A 166 -18.61 23.30 -11.91
CA SER A 166 -19.02 22.96 -13.28
C SER A 166 -19.27 21.48 -13.44
N LEU A 167 -20.41 21.12 -14.02
CA LEU A 167 -20.79 19.74 -14.30
C LEU A 167 -19.83 19.13 -15.33
N ILE A 168 -19.25 17.98 -15.00
CA ILE A 168 -18.47 17.17 -15.94
C ILE A 168 -19.43 16.15 -16.59
N THR A 169 -19.51 16.16 -17.89
CA THR A 169 -20.27 15.19 -18.67
C THR A 169 -19.34 14.09 -19.18
N ASN A 170 -19.91 12.87 -19.36
CA ASN A 170 -19.19 11.80 -20.04
C ASN A 170 -18.69 12.27 -21.40
N LYS A 171 -17.47 11.90 -21.75
CA LYS A 171 -16.98 12.09 -23.12
C LYS A 171 -17.74 11.12 -24.04
N SER A 172 -18.40 11.69 -25.05
CA SER A 172 -19.00 10.93 -26.15
C SER A 172 -17.94 10.30 -27.04
#